data_3c038f83e2048901202e19ade8310adf
#
_entry.id   3c038f83e2048901202e19ade8310adf
#
_cell.length_a   1.000
_cell.length_b   1.000
_cell.length_c   1.000
_cell.angle_alpha   90.00
_cell.angle_beta   90.00
_cell.angle_gamma   90.00
#
_symmetry.space_group_name_H-M   'P 1'
#
loop_
_entity.id
_entity.type
_entity.pdbx_description
1 polymer ?
#
loop_
_entity_poly.entity_id
_entity_poly.type
_entity_poly.pdbx_seq_one_letter_code
_entity_poly.pdbx_strand_id
1 'polypeptide(L)'
;PLEKIKESTNAKIISNASAHFDKNSDVIYFDPYKLTGYSFHGLILFNEDLFEEQAISNKDGIALFNILEALKNQRFEISIKDIFIEKLKDALKEDIYFFVNNSQTLPYSLHFALKNIKARELIRTLALDEICITNGEGCSLGLSRPSRIIQAMGYDETTSRNSISLTFTQKLEEKEIEKIVNTIAKKYKQIKVLNQGN
;
A
#
# COMPACT_ATOMS: atom_id res chain seq x y z
N PRO A 1 -17.02 -3.57 -0.60
CA PRO A 1 -16.42 -4.91 -0.66
C PRO A 1 -16.66 -5.74 0.61
N LEU A 2 -16.53 -5.16 1.83
CA LEU A 2 -16.73 -5.89 3.08
C LEU A 2 -18.18 -6.38 3.26
N GLU A 3 -19.15 -5.57 2.89
CA GLU A 3 -20.58 -5.94 2.91
C GLU A 3 -20.84 -7.20 2.09
N LYS A 4 -20.28 -7.29 0.87
CA LYS A 4 -20.42 -8.47 0.02
C LYS A 4 -19.80 -9.73 0.65
N ILE A 5 -18.68 -9.58 1.38
CA ILE A 5 -18.06 -10.70 2.09
C ILE A 5 -18.98 -11.15 3.24
N LYS A 6 -19.52 -10.23 4.02
CA LYS A 6 -20.47 -10.56 5.10
C LYS A 6 -21.71 -11.29 4.56
N GLU A 7 -22.31 -10.76 3.49
CA GLU A 7 -23.49 -11.36 2.87
C GLU A 7 -23.24 -12.76 2.32
N SER A 8 -22.05 -13.00 1.76
CA SER A 8 -21.72 -14.29 1.12
C SER A 8 -21.20 -15.36 2.05
N THR A 9 -20.59 -14.99 3.20
CA THR A 9 -19.85 -15.95 4.04
C THR A 9 -20.35 -16.04 5.48
N ASN A 10 -21.17 -15.11 5.92
CA ASN A 10 -21.56 -14.94 7.34
C ASN A 10 -20.34 -14.84 8.30
N ALA A 11 -19.16 -14.52 7.75
CA ALA A 11 -17.91 -14.43 8.51
C ALA A 11 -17.86 -13.14 9.34
N LYS A 12 -17.24 -13.21 10.51
CA LYS A 12 -16.92 -12.01 11.29
C LYS A 12 -15.71 -11.31 10.68
N ILE A 13 -15.79 -9.99 10.58
CA ILE A 13 -14.74 -9.16 9.97
C ILE A 13 -13.94 -8.46 11.05
N ILE A 14 -12.64 -8.70 11.06
CA ILE A 14 -11.67 -8.03 11.93
C ILE A 14 -10.81 -7.11 11.06
N SER A 15 -10.83 -5.80 11.33
CA SER A 15 -10.10 -4.81 10.55
C SER A 15 -9.00 -4.12 11.35
N ASN A 16 -7.83 -4.00 10.72
CA ASN A 16 -6.80 -3.06 11.17
C ASN A 16 -7.15 -1.66 10.69
N ALA A 17 -7.59 -0.80 11.59
CA ALA A 17 -8.02 0.56 11.27
C ALA A 17 -6.91 1.61 11.41
N SER A 18 -5.65 1.19 11.58
CA SER A 18 -4.52 2.13 11.73
C SER A 18 -4.28 2.98 10.49
N ALA A 19 -4.60 2.46 9.31
CA ALA A 19 -4.42 3.16 8.03
C ALA A 19 -5.73 3.70 7.44
N HIS A 20 -6.84 3.02 7.69
CA HIS A 20 -8.17 3.39 7.18
C HIS A 20 -9.23 2.84 8.13
N PHE A 21 -10.14 3.71 8.54
CA PHE A 21 -11.25 3.34 9.42
C PHE A 21 -12.46 2.86 8.60
N ASP A 22 -12.87 1.61 8.85
CA ASP A 22 -14.11 1.05 8.31
C ASP A 22 -15.05 0.65 9.45
N LYS A 23 -16.17 1.34 9.55
CA LYS A 23 -17.20 1.11 10.59
C LYS A 23 -18.03 -0.17 10.38
N ASN A 24 -17.90 -0.83 9.23
CA ASN A 24 -18.68 -2.05 8.91
C ASN A 24 -18.01 -3.34 9.41
N SER A 25 -16.88 -3.23 10.10
CA SER A 25 -16.19 -4.36 10.72
C SER A 25 -16.81 -4.73 12.06
N ASP A 26 -16.82 -6.02 12.41
CA ASP A 26 -17.32 -6.52 13.69
C ASP A 26 -16.32 -6.25 14.81
N VAL A 27 -15.03 -6.31 14.49
CA VAL A 27 -13.92 -5.94 15.37
C VAL A 27 -13.01 -4.97 14.65
N ILE A 28 -12.61 -3.92 15.34
CA ILE A 28 -11.65 -2.93 14.84
C ILE A 28 -10.48 -2.89 15.80
N TYR A 29 -9.25 -2.97 15.28
CA TYR A 29 -8.08 -2.79 16.12
C TYR A 29 -7.15 -1.71 15.54
N PHE A 30 -6.46 -1.04 16.44
CA PHE A 30 -5.45 -0.03 16.14
C PHE A 30 -4.08 -0.54 16.59
N ASP A 31 -3.15 -0.62 15.65
CA ASP A 31 -1.76 -0.93 15.89
C ASP A 31 -1.05 0.36 16.34
N PRO A 32 -0.60 0.45 17.59
CA PRO A 32 -0.02 1.68 18.11
C PRO A 32 1.26 2.06 17.38
N TYR A 33 2.09 1.10 17.00
CA TYR A 33 3.33 1.37 16.29
C TYR A 33 3.10 2.02 14.92
N LYS A 34 2.09 1.58 14.18
CA LYS A 34 1.72 2.17 12.88
C LYS A 34 1.16 3.58 13.01
N LEU A 35 0.49 3.89 14.11
CA LEU A 35 -0.13 5.19 14.34
C LEU A 35 0.82 6.21 14.97
N THR A 36 1.62 5.78 15.94
CA THR A 36 2.39 6.68 16.81
C THR A 36 3.90 6.53 16.66
N GLY A 37 4.37 5.45 16.00
CA GLY A 37 5.78 5.08 15.94
C GLY A 37 6.34 4.44 17.22
N TYR A 38 5.50 4.23 18.23
CA TYR A 38 5.90 3.63 19.52
C TYR A 38 5.15 2.32 19.80
N SER A 39 5.81 1.40 20.49
CA SER A 39 5.22 0.11 20.90
C SER A 39 4.50 0.26 22.24
N PHE A 40 3.28 0.77 22.19
CA PHE A 40 2.35 0.78 23.30
C PHE A 40 1.36 -0.40 23.22
N HIS A 41 0.45 -0.50 24.18
CA HIS A 41 -0.70 -1.36 24.05
C HIS A 41 -1.58 -0.91 22.88
N GLY A 42 -2.08 -1.87 22.10
CA GLY A 42 -3.06 -1.62 21.05
C GLY A 42 -4.45 -1.37 21.62
N LEU A 43 -5.35 -0.89 20.77
CA LEU A 43 -6.76 -0.74 21.10
C LEU A 43 -7.59 -1.66 20.22
N ILE A 44 -8.49 -2.43 20.85
CA ILE A 44 -9.47 -3.27 20.16
C ILE A 44 -10.86 -2.78 20.55
N LEU A 45 -11.71 -2.55 19.54
CA LEU A 45 -13.09 -2.15 19.68
C LEU A 45 -13.98 -3.27 19.09
N PHE A 46 -14.99 -3.70 19.83
CA PHE A 46 -15.95 -4.71 19.41
C PHE A 46 -17.28 -4.52 20.13
N ASN A 47 -18.36 -5.11 19.59
CA ASN A 47 -19.65 -5.14 20.26
C ASN A 47 -19.66 -6.16 21.39
N GLU A 48 -20.32 -5.83 22.50
CA GLU A 48 -20.35 -6.66 23.72
C GLU A 48 -20.83 -8.11 23.47
N ASP A 49 -21.76 -8.29 22.54
CA ASP A 49 -22.36 -9.59 22.20
C ASP A 49 -21.46 -10.47 21.30
N LEU A 50 -20.28 -9.99 20.92
CA LEU A 50 -19.45 -10.71 19.96
C LEU A 50 -18.71 -11.89 20.56
N PHE A 51 -18.37 -11.83 21.84
CA PHE A 51 -17.63 -12.85 22.57
C PHE A 51 -18.47 -13.38 23.74
N GLU A 52 -18.44 -14.70 23.95
CA GLU A 52 -19.15 -15.36 25.04
C GLU A 52 -18.60 -14.98 26.43
N GLU A 53 -17.31 -14.68 26.49
CA GLU A 53 -16.64 -14.25 27.72
C GLU A 53 -16.24 -12.77 27.61
N GLN A 54 -16.42 -12.02 28.70
CA GLN A 54 -15.94 -10.63 28.77
C GLN A 54 -14.42 -10.61 28.75
N ALA A 55 -13.88 -9.89 27.79
CA ALA A 55 -12.44 -9.63 27.73
C ALA A 55 -11.99 -8.82 28.96
N ILE A 56 -10.98 -9.35 29.67
CA ILE A 56 -10.30 -8.58 30.71
C ILE A 56 -9.51 -7.47 30.03
N SER A 57 -10.00 -6.23 30.14
CA SER A 57 -9.34 -5.10 29.54
C SER A 57 -8.21 -4.58 30.43
N ASN A 58 -7.02 -4.49 29.89
CA ASN A 58 -5.96 -3.69 30.48
C ASN A 58 -6.14 -2.23 30.05
N LYS A 59 -6.34 -1.32 30.98
CA LYS A 59 -6.57 0.11 30.71
C LYS A 59 -5.23 0.85 30.77
N ASP A 60 -4.57 0.97 29.62
CA ASP A 60 -3.40 1.83 29.45
C ASP A 60 -3.82 3.22 28.96
N GLY A 61 -3.96 4.16 29.90
CA GLY A 61 -4.39 5.52 29.59
C GLY A 61 -3.41 6.27 28.68
N ILE A 62 -2.11 5.98 28.79
CA ILE A 62 -1.08 6.62 27.94
C ILE A 62 -1.20 6.11 26.51
N ALA A 63 -1.33 4.81 26.32
CA ALA A 63 -1.51 4.23 24.99
C ALA A 63 -2.79 4.75 24.33
N LEU A 64 -3.91 4.77 25.06
CA LEU A 64 -5.17 5.30 24.56
C LEU A 64 -5.07 6.77 24.16
N PHE A 65 -4.48 7.61 25.00
CA PHE A 65 -4.28 9.02 24.69
C PHE A 65 -3.45 9.21 23.40
N ASN A 66 -2.32 8.49 23.27
CA ASN A 66 -1.47 8.60 22.09
C ASN A 66 -2.18 8.12 20.82
N ILE A 67 -2.95 7.01 20.87
CA ILE A 67 -3.73 6.54 19.74
C ILE A 67 -4.77 7.59 19.34
N LEU A 68 -5.52 8.15 20.29
CA LEU A 68 -6.52 9.17 20.01
C LEU A 68 -5.91 10.43 19.39
N GLU A 69 -4.79 10.91 19.92
CA GLU A 69 -4.10 12.08 19.37
C GLU A 69 -3.54 11.78 17.95
N ALA A 70 -2.98 10.61 17.72
CA ALA A 70 -2.52 10.20 16.39
C ALA A 70 -3.68 10.17 15.39
N LEU A 71 -4.83 9.60 15.74
CA LEU A 71 -6.02 9.55 14.89
C LEU A 71 -6.59 10.95 14.60
N LYS A 72 -6.65 11.84 15.58
CA LYS A 72 -7.10 13.24 15.41
C LYS A 72 -6.19 14.02 14.46
N ASN A 73 -4.89 13.76 14.51
CA ASN A 73 -3.87 14.48 13.75
C ASN A 73 -3.50 13.77 12.45
N GLN A 74 -4.06 12.59 12.16
CA GLN A 74 -3.79 11.88 10.93
C GLN A 74 -4.24 12.70 9.72
N ARG A 75 -3.30 12.97 8.80
CA ARG A 75 -3.54 13.70 7.56
C ARG A 75 -2.82 12.98 6.43
N PHE A 76 -3.50 12.88 5.29
CA PHE A 76 -2.93 12.31 4.07
C PHE A 76 -2.99 13.33 2.95
N GLU A 77 -1.87 13.56 2.30
CA GLU A 77 -1.78 14.45 1.14
C GLU A 77 -2.24 13.69 -0.11
N ILE A 78 -3.54 13.71 -0.38
CA ILE A 78 -4.17 12.96 -1.48
C ILE A 78 -3.66 13.45 -2.83
N SER A 79 -3.39 14.75 -2.98
CA SER A 79 -2.93 15.38 -4.22
C SER A 79 -1.63 14.78 -4.77
N ILE A 80 -0.72 14.35 -3.91
CA ILE A 80 0.57 13.73 -4.31
C ILE A 80 0.32 12.48 -5.18
N LYS A 81 -0.59 11.62 -4.76
CA LYS A 81 -0.92 10.39 -5.49
C LYS A 81 -1.49 10.68 -6.87
N ASP A 82 -2.40 11.64 -6.97
CA ASP A 82 -3.04 12.00 -8.23
C ASP A 82 -2.02 12.61 -9.21
N ILE A 83 -1.12 13.47 -8.72
CA ILE A 83 -0.02 14.02 -9.52
C ILE A 83 0.91 12.90 -10.01
N PHE A 84 1.26 11.92 -9.16
CA PHE A 84 2.06 10.77 -9.58
C PHE A 84 1.37 9.96 -10.67
N ILE A 85 0.07 9.68 -10.52
CA ILE A 85 -0.71 8.92 -11.51
C ILE A 85 -0.72 9.62 -12.86
N GLU A 86 -1.01 10.92 -12.87
CA GLU A 86 -1.04 11.73 -14.09
C GLU A 86 0.31 11.71 -14.81
N LYS A 87 1.37 12.12 -14.10
CA LYS A 87 2.72 12.17 -14.66
C LYS A 87 3.26 10.80 -15.10
N LEU A 88 2.95 9.72 -14.38
CA LEU A 88 3.33 8.36 -14.78
C LEU A 88 2.60 7.92 -16.05
N LYS A 89 1.32 8.24 -16.19
CA LYS A 89 0.53 7.95 -17.40
C LYS A 89 1.10 8.73 -18.60
N ASP A 90 1.44 9.98 -18.41
CA ASP A 90 2.00 10.83 -19.49
C ASP A 90 3.36 10.32 -19.95
N ALA A 91 4.22 9.91 -19.02
CA ALA A 91 5.59 9.47 -19.33
C ALA A 91 5.67 8.04 -19.91
N LEU A 92 4.76 7.15 -19.50
CA LEU A 92 4.80 5.71 -19.79
C LEU A 92 3.65 5.23 -20.71
N LYS A 93 2.60 6.03 -20.86
CA LYS A 93 1.45 5.77 -21.76
C LYS A 93 0.90 4.36 -21.62
N GLU A 94 0.91 3.58 -22.71
CA GLU A 94 0.40 2.21 -22.78
C GLU A 94 1.25 1.18 -22.03
N ASP A 95 2.42 1.55 -21.57
CA ASP A 95 3.35 0.65 -20.88
C ASP A 95 3.06 0.52 -19.38
N ILE A 96 2.23 1.41 -18.79
CA ILE A 96 1.80 1.35 -17.40
C ILE A 96 0.34 0.91 -17.29
N TYR A 97 0.02 0.12 -16.27
CA TYR A 97 -1.36 -0.16 -15.89
C TYR A 97 -1.51 -0.31 -14.38
N PHE A 98 -2.71 -0.03 -13.89
CA PHE A 98 -3.07 -0.10 -12.48
C PHE A 98 -3.98 -1.31 -12.25
N PHE A 99 -3.75 -2.04 -11.16
CA PHE A 99 -4.49 -3.26 -10.84
C PHE A 99 -5.92 -2.99 -10.36
N VAL A 100 -6.14 -1.82 -9.78
CA VAL A 100 -7.42 -1.41 -9.19
C VAL A 100 -7.71 0.05 -9.47
N ASN A 101 -8.95 0.46 -9.22
CA ASN A 101 -9.29 1.88 -9.25
C ASN A 101 -8.57 2.62 -8.11
N ASN A 102 -7.70 3.54 -8.47
CA ASN A 102 -6.84 4.26 -7.52
C ASN A 102 -7.62 5.11 -6.49
N SER A 103 -8.84 5.55 -6.82
CA SER A 103 -9.71 6.26 -5.88
C SER A 103 -10.18 5.40 -4.70
N GLN A 104 -10.11 4.09 -4.83
CA GLN A 104 -10.52 3.11 -3.81
C GLN A 104 -9.33 2.53 -3.03
N THR A 105 -8.16 3.13 -3.15
CA THR A 105 -6.94 2.68 -2.46
C THR A 105 -6.44 3.76 -1.49
N LEU A 106 -5.52 3.36 -0.61
CA LEU A 106 -4.97 4.28 0.39
C LEU A 106 -4.34 5.51 -0.27
N PRO A 107 -4.54 6.71 0.29
CA PRO A 107 -4.10 7.96 -0.34
C PRO A 107 -2.58 8.12 -0.42
N TYR A 108 -1.83 7.39 0.39
CA TYR A 108 -0.37 7.45 0.47
C TYR A 108 0.33 6.26 -0.21
N SER A 109 -0.41 5.45 -0.96
CA SER A 109 0.12 4.25 -1.63
C SER A 109 -0.38 4.15 -3.06
N LEU A 110 0.52 3.75 -3.96
CA LEU A 110 0.24 3.54 -5.37
C LEU A 110 0.84 2.20 -5.81
N HIS A 111 0.01 1.33 -6.41
CA HIS A 111 0.43 0.04 -6.91
C HIS A 111 0.09 -0.09 -8.39
N PHE A 112 1.10 -0.37 -9.20
CA PHE A 112 0.99 -0.45 -10.66
C PHE A 112 1.97 -1.48 -11.22
N ALA A 113 1.89 -1.76 -12.51
CA ALA A 113 2.87 -2.57 -13.20
C ALA A 113 3.35 -1.91 -14.49
N LEU A 114 4.55 -2.28 -14.92
CA LEU A 114 5.15 -1.87 -16.17
C LEU A 114 5.34 -3.07 -17.10
N LYS A 115 4.93 -2.93 -18.36
CA LYS A 115 4.99 -4.02 -19.34
C LYS A 115 6.44 -4.37 -19.70
N ASN A 116 6.67 -5.66 -19.93
CA ASN A 116 7.92 -6.19 -20.52
C ASN A 116 9.19 -5.95 -19.71
N ILE A 117 9.09 -5.72 -18.40
CA ILE A 117 10.23 -5.69 -17.48
C ILE A 117 9.88 -6.46 -16.21
N LYS A 118 10.89 -6.92 -15.49
CA LYS A 118 10.70 -7.43 -14.13
C LYS A 118 10.88 -6.29 -13.13
N ALA A 119 9.94 -6.12 -12.20
CA ALA A 119 9.99 -5.04 -11.20
C ALA A 119 11.35 -4.98 -10.47
N ARG A 120 11.95 -6.12 -10.15
CA ARG A 120 13.25 -6.21 -9.48
C ARG A 120 14.39 -5.48 -10.23
N GLU A 121 14.34 -5.44 -11.56
CA GLU A 121 15.35 -4.79 -12.39
C GLU A 121 15.24 -3.27 -12.21
N LEU A 122 14.02 -2.75 -12.27
CA LEU A 122 13.76 -1.34 -12.06
C LEU A 122 14.04 -0.91 -10.61
N ILE A 123 13.61 -1.70 -9.62
CA ILE A 123 13.85 -1.44 -8.19
C ILE A 123 15.37 -1.28 -7.92
N ARG A 124 16.18 -2.22 -8.40
CA ARG A 124 17.64 -2.17 -8.22
C ARG A 124 18.28 -0.99 -8.93
N THR A 125 17.80 -0.68 -10.13
CA THR A 125 18.36 0.41 -10.94
C THR A 125 18.00 1.78 -10.36
N LEU A 126 16.78 1.95 -9.82
CA LEU A 126 16.34 3.18 -9.17
C LEU A 126 17.03 3.41 -7.82
N ALA A 127 17.38 2.34 -7.11
CA ALA A 127 18.12 2.45 -5.86
C ALA A 127 19.50 3.13 -6.04
N LEU A 128 20.11 3.04 -7.22
CA LEU A 128 21.36 3.75 -7.57
C LEU A 128 21.16 5.28 -7.71
N ASP A 129 19.93 5.71 -7.94
CA ASP A 129 19.55 7.13 -7.99
C ASP A 129 18.83 7.55 -6.68
N GLU A 130 19.01 6.80 -5.59
CA GLU A 130 18.42 7.05 -4.27
C GLU A 130 16.87 7.02 -4.23
N ILE A 131 16.25 6.41 -5.27
CA ILE A 131 14.80 6.23 -5.33
C ILE A 131 14.45 4.81 -4.86
N CYS A 132 13.93 4.71 -3.63
CA CYS A 132 13.56 3.45 -3.01
C CYS A 132 12.09 3.12 -3.29
N ILE A 133 11.86 2.07 -4.07
CA ILE A 133 10.55 1.51 -4.37
C ILE A 133 10.53 0.01 -4.04
N THR A 134 9.35 -0.60 -3.97
CA THR A 134 9.21 -2.02 -3.67
C THR A 134 8.30 -2.73 -4.68
N ASN A 135 8.18 -4.04 -4.57
CA ASN A 135 7.15 -4.82 -5.28
C ASN A 135 5.90 -5.08 -4.41
N GLY A 136 5.84 -4.51 -3.21
CA GLY A 136 4.74 -4.71 -2.27
C GLY A 136 4.80 -6.01 -1.47
N GLU A 137 5.79 -6.88 -1.70
CA GLU A 137 6.00 -8.13 -0.95
C GLU A 137 7.02 -7.93 0.16
N GLY A 138 6.81 -8.61 1.29
CA GLY A 138 7.73 -8.54 2.42
C GLY A 138 9.04 -9.28 2.20
N CYS A 139 10.00 -9.04 3.08
CA CYS A 139 11.37 -9.59 3.01
C CYS A 139 11.45 -11.13 2.87
N SER A 140 10.44 -11.87 3.36
CA SER A 140 10.40 -13.33 3.30
C SER A 140 10.34 -13.91 1.89
N LEU A 141 9.88 -13.15 0.90
CA LEU A 141 9.73 -13.60 -0.48
C LEU A 141 10.83 -13.06 -1.40
N GLY A 142 11.50 -11.99 -1.01
CA GLY A 142 12.51 -11.31 -1.82
C GLY A 142 11.93 -10.69 -3.09
N LEU A 143 12.78 -9.98 -3.82
CA LEU A 143 12.42 -9.30 -5.08
C LEU A 143 12.24 -10.26 -6.27
N SER A 144 12.51 -11.55 -6.10
CA SER A 144 12.51 -12.54 -7.20
C SER A 144 11.18 -13.28 -7.35
N ARG A 145 10.31 -13.23 -6.35
CA ARG A 145 9.01 -13.93 -6.42
C ARG A 145 7.91 -13.00 -6.93
N PRO A 146 6.90 -13.56 -7.63
CA PRO A 146 5.72 -12.80 -8.04
C PRO A 146 4.88 -12.45 -6.82
N SER A 147 4.14 -11.34 -6.89
CA SER A 147 3.21 -10.96 -5.83
C SER A 147 2.07 -11.97 -5.70
N ARG A 148 1.94 -12.57 -4.50
CA ARG A 148 0.85 -13.50 -4.18
C ARG A 148 -0.51 -12.81 -4.17
N ILE A 149 -0.55 -11.54 -3.78
CA ILE A 149 -1.79 -10.75 -3.75
C ILE A 149 -2.28 -10.53 -5.18
N ILE A 150 -1.41 -10.11 -6.07
CA ILE A 150 -1.76 -9.88 -7.48
C ILE A 150 -2.19 -11.18 -8.15
N GLN A 151 -1.53 -12.31 -7.87
CA GLN A 151 -1.95 -13.62 -8.36
C GLN A 151 -3.33 -14.03 -7.80
N ALA A 152 -3.59 -13.78 -6.52
CA ALA A 152 -4.91 -14.04 -5.91
C ALA A 152 -6.02 -13.16 -6.50
N MET A 153 -5.69 -12.00 -7.07
CA MET A 153 -6.59 -11.14 -7.84
C MET A 153 -6.87 -11.67 -9.26
N GLY A 154 -6.25 -12.80 -9.67
CA GLY A 154 -6.46 -13.42 -10.96
C GLY A 154 -5.46 -13.03 -12.06
N TYR A 155 -4.41 -12.30 -11.73
CA TYR A 155 -3.36 -11.96 -12.70
C TYR A 155 -2.33 -13.09 -12.83
N ASP A 156 -1.74 -13.23 -14.01
CA ASP A 156 -0.71 -14.22 -14.28
C ASP A 156 0.62 -13.92 -13.56
N GLU A 157 1.54 -14.88 -13.58
CA GLU A 157 2.82 -14.77 -12.92
C GLU A 157 3.68 -13.63 -13.49
N THR A 158 3.67 -13.43 -14.80
CA THR A 158 4.46 -12.38 -15.48
C THR A 158 4.01 -11.01 -15.02
N THR A 159 2.71 -10.75 -15.06
CA THR A 159 2.09 -9.53 -14.56
C THR A 159 2.41 -9.29 -13.10
N SER A 160 2.33 -10.34 -12.28
CA SER A 160 2.65 -10.26 -10.84
C SER A 160 4.11 -9.93 -10.56
N ARG A 161 5.05 -10.37 -11.42
CA ARG A 161 6.48 -10.03 -11.35
C ARG A 161 6.81 -8.60 -11.77
N ASN A 162 5.91 -7.98 -12.51
CA ASN A 162 6.07 -6.62 -13.02
C ASN A 162 5.49 -5.56 -12.08
N SER A 163 4.90 -5.98 -10.96
CA SER A 163 4.21 -5.11 -10.02
C SER A 163 5.18 -4.28 -9.17
N ILE A 164 4.86 -3.01 -9.01
CA ILE A 164 5.64 -2.00 -8.28
C ILE A 164 4.73 -1.29 -7.30
N SER A 165 5.23 -1.05 -6.10
CA SER A 165 4.55 -0.29 -5.05
C SER A 165 5.37 0.92 -4.64
N LEU A 166 4.72 2.08 -4.65
CA LEU A 166 5.22 3.33 -4.09
C LEU A 166 4.46 3.65 -2.81
N THR A 167 5.15 4.20 -1.83
CA THR A 167 4.55 4.72 -0.60
C THR A 167 5.07 6.13 -0.34
N PHE A 168 4.16 7.04 -0.07
CA PHE A 168 4.46 8.44 0.17
C PHE A 168 4.38 8.71 1.67
N THR A 169 5.51 9.02 2.29
CA THR A 169 5.61 9.23 3.75
C THR A 169 5.78 10.70 4.13
N GLN A 170 6.02 11.55 3.16
CA GLN A 170 6.26 12.98 3.35
C GLN A 170 5.65 13.78 2.21
N LYS A 171 5.49 15.08 2.43
CA LYS A 171 5.03 16.00 1.40
C LYS A 171 6.15 16.19 0.37
N LEU A 172 5.83 15.87 -0.89
CA LEU A 172 6.70 16.08 -2.04
C LEU A 172 6.18 17.27 -2.87
N GLU A 173 7.07 18.11 -3.33
CA GLU A 173 6.74 19.16 -4.28
C GLU A 173 6.55 18.56 -5.68
N GLU A 174 5.74 19.22 -6.52
CA GLU A 174 5.47 18.73 -7.87
C GLU A 174 6.74 18.54 -8.72
N LYS A 175 7.74 19.42 -8.57
CA LYS A 175 9.04 19.29 -9.26
C LYS A 175 9.81 18.03 -8.83
N GLU A 176 9.70 17.64 -7.57
CA GLU A 176 10.34 16.43 -7.07
C GLU A 176 9.64 15.19 -7.63
N ILE A 177 8.30 15.19 -7.65
CA ILE A 177 7.50 14.14 -8.26
C ILE A 177 7.86 13.99 -9.74
N GLU A 178 7.96 15.10 -10.46
CA GLU A 178 8.35 15.10 -11.88
C GLU A 178 9.75 14.51 -12.10
N LYS A 179 10.73 14.88 -11.26
CA LYS A 179 12.08 14.30 -11.30
C LYS A 179 12.06 12.79 -11.06
N ILE A 180 11.30 12.33 -10.06
CA ILE A 180 11.15 10.90 -9.76
C ILE A 180 10.53 10.16 -10.94
N VAL A 181 9.42 10.66 -11.47
CA VAL A 181 8.71 10.04 -12.61
C VAL A 181 9.59 9.99 -13.85
N ASN A 182 10.30 11.07 -14.18
CA ASN A 182 11.23 11.11 -15.32
C ASN A 182 12.37 10.10 -15.15
N THR A 183 12.89 9.93 -13.93
CA THR A 183 13.90 8.92 -13.64
C THR A 183 13.34 7.50 -13.80
N ILE A 184 12.15 7.22 -13.28
CA ILE A 184 11.45 5.94 -13.46
C ILE A 184 11.27 5.64 -14.94
N ALA A 185 10.75 6.59 -15.72
CA ALA A 185 10.50 6.41 -17.15
C ALA A 185 11.80 6.20 -17.95
N LYS A 186 12.87 6.93 -17.62
CA LYS A 186 14.19 6.76 -18.24
C LYS A 186 14.76 5.36 -18.00
N LYS A 187 14.78 4.92 -16.72
CA LYS A 187 15.31 3.60 -16.36
C LYS A 187 14.45 2.47 -16.93
N TYR A 188 13.14 2.61 -16.91
CA TYR A 188 12.23 1.68 -17.56
C TYR A 188 12.57 1.48 -19.04
N LYS A 189 12.70 2.58 -19.80
CA LYS A 189 13.04 2.51 -21.23
C LYS A 189 14.40 1.84 -21.47
N GLN A 190 15.40 2.11 -20.64
CA GLN A 190 16.71 1.47 -20.74
C GLN A 190 16.62 -0.04 -20.52
N ILE A 191 15.91 -0.49 -19.49
CA ILE A 191 15.73 -1.92 -19.19
C ILE A 191 14.94 -2.61 -20.30
N LYS A 192 13.88 -1.97 -20.80
CA LYS A 192 13.05 -2.52 -21.89
C LYS A 192 13.86 -2.79 -23.15
N VAL A 193 14.76 -1.87 -23.53
CA VAL A 193 15.64 -2.06 -24.69
C VAL A 193 16.61 -3.22 -24.47
N LEU A 194 17.21 -3.32 -23.29
CA LEU A 194 18.13 -4.42 -22.95
C LEU A 194 17.44 -5.79 -23.00
N ASN A 195 16.19 -5.85 -22.56
CA ASN A 195 15.41 -7.10 -22.56
C ASN A 195 14.89 -7.51 -23.94
N GLN A 196 14.83 -6.59 -24.92
CA GLN A 196 14.45 -6.89 -26.30
C GLN A 196 15.61 -7.36 -27.18
N GLY A 197 16.85 -7.14 -26.72
CA GLY A 197 18.07 -7.54 -27.44
C GLY A 197 18.61 -8.91 -27.07
N ASN A 198 17.95 -9.62 -26.15
CA ASN A 198 18.22 -11.01 -25.74
C ASN A 198 17.06 -11.91 -26.16
#